data_5df5a39bc89c3c4e12160119a99152ad
#
_entry.id   5df5a39bc89c3c4e12160119a99152ad
#
_cell.length_a   1.000
_cell.length_b   1.000
_cell.length_c   1.000
_cell.angle_alpha   90.00
_cell.angle_beta   90.00
_cell.angle_gamma   90.00
#
_symmetry.space_group_name_H-M   'P 1'
#
loop_
_entity.id
_entity.type
_entity.pdbx_description
1 polymer ?
#
loop_
_entity_poly.entity_id
_entity_poly.type
_entity_poly.pdbx_seq_one_letter_code
_entity_poly.pdbx_strand_id
1 'polypeptide(L)'
;MNSKEVFIGGKGITKRIGIGGKNPISIQTMWKDSIADLEENPHKLDAILKQINDLKMLGCDIIRFAVPDIKSANSLCAIASRTQVPLVADIHFDYRLALECLKGNVAAIRINPGNIGSKENTKKVVDACRENGVAIRIGINSGSYPKELQQKVAQGLMTRSQALCETAAIESSVFEELNFDQYVVSMKSSSVEETVLSNRFYAQKYNNPLHLGVTEAGPLIDGVVKSALAFSTLLSENIGDTIRVSLSSSPENEVIAARNILKECGKRKGGVNLVSCPRCGRLGFDVHSFVERWQKRLLALDK
;
A
#
# COMPACT_ATOMS: atom_id res chain seq x y z
N MET A 1 14.08 9.74 -13.12
CA MET A 1 15.08 9.51 -12.06
C MET A 1 14.73 8.20 -11.36
N ASN A 2 15.72 7.39 -10.97
CA ASN A 2 15.40 6.24 -10.13
C ASN A 2 15.23 6.73 -8.69
N SER A 3 14.17 6.29 -8.02
CA SER A 3 13.95 6.52 -6.59
C SER A 3 15.06 5.85 -5.76
N LYS A 4 15.26 6.30 -4.51
CA LYS A 4 16.09 5.61 -3.52
C LYS A 4 15.56 4.18 -3.32
N GLU A 5 16.41 3.30 -2.81
CA GLU A 5 16.02 1.94 -2.47
C GLU A 5 15.73 1.85 -0.97
N VAL A 6 14.58 1.29 -0.62
CA VAL A 6 14.14 1.02 0.74
C VAL A 6 13.82 -0.45 0.88
N PHE A 7 14.29 -1.10 1.95
CA PHE A 7 14.04 -2.51 2.18
C PHE A 7 13.01 -2.71 3.29
N ILE A 8 12.06 -3.63 3.06
CA ILE A 8 11.09 -4.06 4.06
C ILE A 8 11.18 -5.56 4.30
N GLY A 9 10.85 -6.01 5.50
CA GLY A 9 10.98 -7.41 5.90
C GLY A 9 12.43 -7.84 6.15
N GLY A 10 12.66 -9.16 6.09
CA GLY A 10 13.98 -9.76 6.37
C GLY A 10 14.20 -10.09 7.85
N LYS A 11 13.20 -9.90 8.72
CA LYS A 11 13.23 -10.31 10.14
C LYS A 11 12.54 -11.67 10.30
N GLY A 12 13.14 -12.59 11.03
CA GLY A 12 12.62 -13.95 11.19
C GLY A 12 12.48 -14.66 9.85
N ILE A 13 11.30 -15.22 9.58
CA ILE A 13 11.00 -15.92 8.32
C ILE A 13 10.47 -14.99 7.21
N THR A 14 10.23 -13.71 7.53
CA THR A 14 9.65 -12.75 6.58
C THR A 14 10.60 -12.47 5.44
N LYS A 15 10.12 -12.58 4.20
CA LYS A 15 10.90 -12.26 3.01
C LYS A 15 11.32 -10.78 3.01
N ARG A 16 12.57 -10.51 2.68
CA ARG A 16 13.05 -9.14 2.43
C ARG A 16 12.72 -8.75 0.98
N ILE A 17 12.10 -7.61 0.79
CA ILE A 17 11.83 -7.04 -0.53
C ILE A 17 12.32 -5.60 -0.60
N GLY A 18 12.85 -5.21 -1.76
CA GLY A 18 13.23 -3.84 -2.07
C GLY A 18 12.07 -3.07 -2.68
N ILE A 19 11.95 -1.80 -2.32
CA ILE A 19 11.00 -0.83 -2.89
C ILE A 19 11.82 0.32 -3.45
N GLY A 20 11.55 0.73 -4.68
CA GLY A 20 12.32 1.75 -5.37
C GLY A 20 13.57 1.21 -6.06
N GLY A 21 14.40 2.09 -6.58
CA GLY A 21 15.59 1.74 -7.34
C GLY A 21 15.29 0.95 -8.60
N LYS A 22 15.86 -0.25 -8.70
CA LYS A 22 15.64 -1.21 -9.80
C LYS A 22 14.69 -2.35 -9.43
N ASN A 23 14.10 -2.31 -8.23
CA ASN A 23 13.20 -3.35 -7.78
C ASN A 23 11.88 -3.32 -8.55
N PRO A 24 11.21 -4.48 -8.74
CA PRO A 24 9.90 -4.52 -9.36
C PRO A 24 8.87 -3.78 -8.49
N ILE A 25 7.87 -3.19 -9.15
CA ILE A 25 6.79 -2.51 -8.44
C ILE A 25 5.98 -3.50 -7.62
N SER A 26 5.92 -3.30 -6.32
CA SER A 26 5.24 -4.20 -5.38
C SER A 26 3.74 -3.93 -5.32
N ILE A 27 2.95 -4.99 -5.24
CA ILE A 27 1.50 -4.93 -5.03
C ILE A 27 1.21 -5.09 -3.54
N GLN A 28 0.54 -4.09 -2.97
CA GLN A 28 0.05 -4.14 -1.60
C GLN A 28 -1.47 -4.21 -1.59
N THR A 29 -2.05 -5.03 -0.68
CA THR A 29 -3.47 -4.94 -0.29
C THR A 29 -3.61 -4.61 1.19
N MET A 30 -4.84 -4.45 1.65
CA MET A 30 -5.17 -4.22 3.06
C MET A 30 -6.06 -5.34 3.58
N TRP A 31 -5.70 -5.88 4.71
CA TRP A 31 -6.56 -6.80 5.45
C TRP A 31 -7.84 -6.08 5.89
N LYS A 32 -8.99 -6.74 5.74
CA LYS A 32 -10.29 -6.07 5.92
C LYS A 32 -10.90 -6.33 7.29
N ASP A 33 -10.59 -7.48 7.90
CA ASP A 33 -11.22 -7.92 9.13
C ASP A 33 -10.41 -7.53 10.37
N SER A 34 -11.08 -7.50 11.53
CA SER A 34 -10.39 -7.33 12.80
C SER A 34 -9.59 -8.59 13.16
N ILE A 35 -8.40 -8.37 13.75
CA ILE A 35 -7.52 -9.41 14.25
C ILE A 35 -7.37 -9.33 15.79
N ALA A 36 -8.09 -8.42 16.45
CA ALA A 36 -7.95 -8.16 17.89
C ALA A 36 -8.34 -9.35 18.79
N ASP A 37 -9.15 -10.26 18.28
CA ASP A 37 -9.66 -11.43 19.00
C ASP A 37 -8.85 -12.72 18.77
N LEU A 38 -7.68 -12.62 18.17
CA LEU A 38 -6.88 -13.81 17.84
C LEU A 38 -6.37 -14.56 19.08
N GLU A 39 -6.08 -13.85 20.18
CA GLU A 39 -5.70 -14.47 21.45
C GLU A 39 -6.85 -15.30 22.05
N GLU A 40 -8.09 -14.84 21.89
CA GLU A 40 -9.30 -15.51 22.36
C GLU A 40 -9.75 -16.62 21.41
N ASN A 41 -9.38 -16.52 20.12
CA ASN A 41 -9.76 -17.43 19.04
C ASN A 41 -8.55 -17.90 18.22
N PRO A 42 -7.62 -18.70 18.80
CA PRO A 42 -6.38 -19.10 18.13
C PRO A 42 -6.59 -19.88 16.81
N HIS A 43 -7.72 -20.59 16.67
CA HIS A 43 -8.07 -21.33 15.46
C HIS A 43 -8.25 -20.42 14.21
N LYS A 44 -8.51 -19.12 14.41
CA LYS A 44 -8.56 -18.15 13.31
C LYS A 44 -7.21 -17.93 12.64
N LEU A 45 -6.11 -18.20 13.33
CA LEU A 45 -4.76 -17.98 12.81
C LEU A 45 -4.51 -18.78 11.54
N ASP A 46 -4.89 -20.05 11.49
CA ASP A 46 -4.69 -20.90 10.32
C ASP A 46 -5.52 -20.41 9.13
N ALA A 47 -6.74 -19.93 9.36
CA ALA A 47 -7.58 -19.33 8.31
C ALA A 47 -6.96 -18.03 7.77
N ILE A 48 -6.42 -17.17 8.66
CA ILE A 48 -5.72 -15.93 8.28
C ILE A 48 -4.47 -16.27 7.46
N LEU A 49 -3.64 -17.21 7.91
CA LEU A 49 -2.42 -17.63 7.20
C LEU A 49 -2.74 -18.24 5.83
N LYS A 50 -3.82 -19.00 5.73
CA LYS A 50 -4.31 -19.54 4.46
C LYS A 50 -4.68 -18.40 3.51
N GLN A 51 -5.48 -17.43 3.95
CA GLN A 51 -5.88 -16.29 3.11
C GLN A 51 -4.68 -15.42 2.70
N ILE A 52 -3.70 -15.20 3.61
CA ILE A 52 -2.44 -14.53 3.28
C ILE A 52 -1.71 -15.26 2.15
N ASN A 53 -1.65 -16.61 2.23
CA ASN A 53 -1.01 -17.40 1.17
C ASN A 53 -1.81 -17.36 -0.14
N ASP A 54 -3.13 -17.39 -0.09
CA ASP A 54 -3.98 -17.26 -1.26
C ASP A 54 -3.78 -15.91 -1.96
N LEU A 55 -3.69 -14.80 -1.20
CA LEU A 55 -3.35 -13.47 -1.72
C LEU A 55 -1.94 -13.44 -2.34
N LYS A 56 -0.95 -14.09 -1.71
CA LYS A 56 0.41 -14.23 -2.27
C LYS A 56 0.38 -14.96 -3.60
N MET A 57 -0.40 -16.04 -3.71
CA MET A 57 -0.54 -16.80 -4.95
C MET A 57 -1.19 -15.99 -6.08
N LEU A 58 -2.06 -15.05 -5.76
CA LEU A 58 -2.63 -14.08 -6.71
C LEU A 58 -1.63 -12.98 -7.14
N GLY A 59 -0.46 -12.88 -6.46
CA GLY A 59 0.59 -11.93 -6.76
C GLY A 59 0.67 -10.72 -5.82
N CYS A 60 0.09 -10.82 -4.63
CA CYS A 60 0.27 -9.84 -3.57
C CYS A 60 1.67 -9.97 -2.96
N ASP A 61 2.39 -8.84 -2.87
CA ASP A 61 3.74 -8.80 -2.31
C ASP A 61 3.75 -8.35 -0.84
N ILE A 62 2.79 -7.52 -0.43
CA ILE A 62 2.73 -6.87 0.88
C ILE A 62 1.28 -6.85 1.37
N ILE A 63 1.05 -7.13 2.65
CA ILE A 63 -0.29 -6.98 3.24
C ILE A 63 -0.22 -6.01 4.42
N ARG A 64 -1.10 -5.00 4.43
CA ARG A 64 -1.20 -4.03 5.50
C ARG A 64 -2.38 -4.34 6.41
N PHE A 65 -2.15 -4.28 7.71
CA PHE A 65 -3.13 -4.50 8.76
C PHE A 65 -3.35 -3.22 9.56
N ALA A 66 -4.59 -2.88 9.84
CA ALA A 66 -4.92 -1.84 10.81
C ALA A 66 -4.59 -2.33 12.22
N VAL A 67 -3.96 -1.46 13.01
CA VAL A 67 -3.60 -1.74 14.41
C VAL A 67 -4.18 -0.63 15.30
N PRO A 68 -5.47 -0.74 15.66
CA PRO A 68 -6.14 0.27 16.47
C PRO A 68 -5.83 0.16 17.98
N ASP A 69 -5.38 -1.00 18.44
CA ASP A 69 -5.18 -1.33 19.86
C ASP A 69 -4.05 -2.35 20.07
N ILE A 70 -3.73 -2.60 21.34
CA ILE A 70 -2.65 -3.50 21.77
C ILE A 70 -2.93 -4.97 21.41
N LYS A 71 -4.20 -5.40 21.47
CA LYS A 71 -4.59 -6.77 21.08
C LYS A 71 -4.29 -7.00 19.59
N SER A 72 -4.63 -6.03 18.74
CA SER A 72 -4.31 -6.07 17.31
C SER A 72 -2.80 -6.06 17.06
N ALA A 73 -2.01 -5.33 17.85
CA ALA A 73 -0.55 -5.32 17.73
C ALA A 73 0.04 -6.70 18.05
N ASN A 74 -0.37 -7.31 19.16
CA ASN A 74 0.06 -8.66 19.55
C ASN A 74 -0.34 -9.71 18.50
N SER A 75 -1.58 -9.66 18.04
CA SER A 75 -2.09 -10.54 16.99
C SER A 75 -1.30 -10.41 15.71
N LEU A 76 -0.96 -9.18 15.29
CA LEU A 76 -0.15 -8.95 14.10
C LEU A 76 1.27 -9.54 14.26
N CYS A 77 1.88 -9.40 15.43
CA CYS A 77 3.17 -10.03 15.74
C CYS A 77 3.11 -11.57 15.64
N ALA A 78 2.04 -12.17 16.15
CA ALA A 78 1.83 -13.61 16.06
C ALA A 78 1.66 -14.09 14.61
N ILE A 79 0.89 -13.37 13.79
CA ILE A 79 0.71 -13.67 12.37
C ILE A 79 2.05 -13.49 11.63
N ALA A 80 2.77 -12.37 11.85
CA ALA A 80 4.01 -12.06 11.18
C ALA A 80 5.12 -13.09 11.45
N SER A 81 5.10 -13.74 12.62
CA SER A 81 6.06 -14.81 12.95
C SER A 81 5.84 -16.11 12.16
N ARG A 82 4.69 -16.26 11.48
CA ARG A 82 4.26 -17.50 10.81
C ARG A 82 4.06 -17.33 9.30
N THR A 83 4.36 -16.19 8.71
CA THR A 83 4.28 -15.96 7.27
C THR A 83 5.55 -15.37 6.70
N GLN A 84 5.86 -15.74 5.44
CA GLN A 84 6.93 -15.11 4.67
C GLN A 84 6.50 -13.80 4.00
N VAL A 85 5.19 -13.54 3.93
CA VAL A 85 4.68 -12.31 3.32
C VAL A 85 4.97 -11.12 4.23
N PRO A 86 5.61 -10.05 3.73
CA PRO A 86 5.83 -8.83 4.50
C PRO A 86 4.51 -8.21 4.96
N LEU A 87 4.36 -8.06 6.28
CA LEU A 87 3.18 -7.43 6.88
C LEU A 87 3.52 -6.04 7.37
N VAL A 88 2.64 -5.08 7.08
CA VAL A 88 2.78 -3.66 7.44
C VAL A 88 1.76 -3.32 8.53
N ALA A 89 2.21 -2.77 9.64
CA ALA A 89 1.35 -2.23 10.68
C ALA A 89 0.92 -0.80 10.36
N ASP A 90 -0.39 -0.57 10.30
CA ASP A 90 -0.99 0.74 10.05
C ASP A 90 -1.39 1.41 11.35
N ILE A 91 -0.57 2.36 11.80
CA ILE A 91 -0.73 3.06 13.08
C ILE A 91 -1.26 4.48 12.81
N HIS A 92 -2.38 4.82 13.44
CA HIS A 92 -3.03 6.12 13.17
C HIS A 92 -2.75 7.20 14.22
N PHE A 93 -2.87 6.89 15.53
CA PHE A 93 -2.84 7.91 16.57
C PHE A 93 -1.88 7.60 17.71
N ASP A 94 -1.74 6.35 18.11
CA ASP A 94 -0.93 5.96 19.27
C ASP A 94 0.41 5.35 18.85
N TYR A 95 1.51 6.12 19.01
CA TYR A 95 2.86 5.66 18.68
C TYR A 95 3.29 4.41 19.45
N ARG A 96 2.72 4.14 20.65
CA ARG A 96 3.05 2.97 21.46
C ARG A 96 2.70 1.65 20.76
N LEU A 97 1.67 1.68 19.91
CA LEU A 97 1.27 0.52 19.10
C LEU A 97 2.36 0.19 18.05
N ALA A 98 3.05 1.20 17.51
CA ALA A 98 4.19 0.98 16.63
C ALA A 98 5.33 0.28 17.38
N LEU A 99 5.65 0.75 18.60
CA LEU A 99 6.67 0.13 19.43
C LEU A 99 6.33 -1.33 19.80
N GLU A 100 5.05 -1.63 20.04
CA GLU A 100 4.60 -3.00 20.29
C GLU A 100 4.76 -3.89 19.06
N CYS A 101 4.35 -3.43 17.88
CA CYS A 101 4.52 -4.17 16.63
C CYS A 101 6.00 -4.48 16.31
N LEU A 102 6.93 -3.59 16.70
CA LEU A 102 8.36 -3.77 16.46
C LEU A 102 9.00 -4.89 17.29
N LYS A 103 8.34 -5.37 18.35
CA LYS A 103 8.77 -6.55 19.10
C LYS A 103 8.64 -7.84 18.27
N GLY A 104 7.77 -7.85 17.26
CA GLY A 104 7.56 -8.98 16.35
C GLY A 104 8.33 -8.86 15.03
N ASN A 105 7.92 -9.67 14.04
CA ASN A 105 8.52 -9.72 12.69
C ASN A 105 7.78 -8.84 11.69
N VAL A 106 7.21 -7.70 12.13
CA VAL A 106 6.52 -6.75 11.25
C VAL A 106 7.52 -6.15 10.28
N ALA A 107 7.18 -6.10 9.00
CA ALA A 107 8.08 -5.73 7.91
C ALA A 107 8.25 -4.21 7.73
N ALA A 108 7.21 -3.45 8.04
CA ALA A 108 7.23 -1.99 8.00
C ALA A 108 6.12 -1.40 8.88
N ILE A 109 6.31 -0.16 9.29
CA ILE A 109 5.31 0.63 10.04
C ILE A 109 4.75 1.70 9.11
N ARG A 110 3.43 1.85 9.03
CA ARG A 110 2.82 3.01 8.36
C ARG A 110 2.30 3.97 9.42
N ILE A 111 2.73 5.21 9.32
CA ILE A 111 2.26 6.32 10.17
C ILE A 111 1.92 7.55 9.32
N ASN A 112 1.17 8.46 9.94
CA ASN A 112 1.12 9.85 9.54
C ASN A 112 1.73 10.65 10.70
N PRO A 113 2.95 11.21 10.56
CA PRO A 113 3.63 11.91 11.65
C PRO A 113 2.79 13.03 12.26
N GLY A 114 2.01 13.74 11.45
CA GLY A 114 1.07 14.76 11.93
C GLY A 114 -0.05 14.24 12.84
N ASN A 115 -0.31 12.92 12.86
CA ASN A 115 -1.40 12.33 13.65
C ASN A 115 -0.92 11.57 14.89
N ILE A 116 0.34 11.20 15.01
CA ILE A 116 0.84 10.40 16.15
C ILE A 116 1.32 11.24 17.34
N GLY A 117 0.99 12.53 17.32
CA GLY A 117 1.22 13.45 18.40
C GLY A 117 2.41 14.38 18.17
N SER A 118 3.42 14.34 19.06
CA SER A 118 4.55 15.27 18.99
C SER A 118 5.72 14.76 18.15
N LYS A 119 6.65 15.66 17.79
CA LYS A 119 7.93 15.29 17.17
C LYS A 119 8.71 14.26 18.00
N GLU A 120 8.62 14.32 19.34
CA GLU A 120 9.24 13.36 20.25
C GLU A 120 8.65 11.95 20.08
N ASN A 121 7.35 11.83 19.85
CA ASN A 121 6.70 10.54 19.59
C ASN A 121 7.15 9.99 18.24
N THR A 122 7.21 10.83 17.21
CA THR A 122 7.77 10.45 15.90
C THR A 122 9.21 9.97 16.05
N LYS A 123 10.05 10.70 16.82
CA LYS A 123 11.42 10.31 17.10
C LYS A 123 11.51 8.94 17.76
N LYS A 124 10.69 8.64 18.76
CA LYS A 124 10.68 7.32 19.42
C LYS A 124 10.38 6.18 18.42
N VAL A 125 9.42 6.39 17.51
CA VAL A 125 9.10 5.40 16.47
C VAL A 125 10.27 5.24 15.50
N VAL A 126 10.87 6.34 15.05
CA VAL A 126 12.01 6.33 14.12
C VAL A 126 13.22 5.61 14.75
N ASP A 127 13.55 5.93 16.01
CA ASP A 127 14.67 5.30 16.70
C ASP A 127 14.44 3.80 16.87
N ALA A 128 13.24 3.39 17.29
CA ALA A 128 12.88 1.98 17.40
C ALA A 128 12.87 1.25 16.04
N CYS A 129 12.41 1.90 14.96
CA CYS A 129 12.49 1.35 13.61
C CYS A 129 13.93 1.18 13.14
N ARG A 130 14.80 2.16 13.43
CA ARG A 130 16.25 2.09 13.13
C ARG A 130 16.91 0.92 13.83
N GLU A 131 16.67 0.76 15.14
CA GLU A 131 17.23 -0.33 15.96
C GLU A 131 16.77 -1.71 15.45
N ASN A 132 15.55 -1.82 14.96
CA ASN A 132 14.98 -3.07 14.46
C ASN A 132 15.19 -3.28 12.96
N GLY A 133 15.80 -2.35 12.22
CA GLY A 133 15.97 -2.43 10.76
C GLY A 133 14.64 -2.43 10.00
N VAL A 134 13.60 -1.77 10.53
CA VAL A 134 12.24 -1.73 9.98
C VAL A 134 12.00 -0.39 9.27
N ALA A 135 11.52 -0.45 8.04
CA ALA A 135 11.21 0.75 7.27
C ALA A 135 9.88 1.39 7.71
N ILE A 136 9.75 2.69 7.42
CA ILE A 136 8.54 3.46 7.70
C ILE A 136 7.88 3.87 6.39
N ARG A 137 6.54 3.87 6.34
CA ARG A 137 5.79 4.56 5.30
C ARG A 137 5.06 5.76 5.88
N ILE A 138 5.38 6.93 5.35
CA ILE A 138 4.66 8.18 5.60
C ILE A 138 3.39 8.16 4.75
N GLY A 139 2.22 8.18 5.40
CA GLY A 139 0.93 8.11 4.71
C GLY A 139 0.12 9.39 4.87
N ILE A 140 -0.04 10.15 3.79
CA ILE A 140 -0.76 11.41 3.75
C ILE A 140 -2.00 11.24 2.87
N ASN A 141 -3.12 11.73 3.36
CA ASN A 141 -4.39 11.76 2.62
C ASN A 141 -4.86 13.21 2.47
N SER A 142 -5.67 13.47 1.47
CA SER A 142 -6.19 14.81 1.13
C SER A 142 -7.02 15.51 2.23
N GLY A 143 -7.34 14.82 3.33
CA GLY A 143 -8.00 15.39 4.52
C GLY A 143 -7.06 15.79 5.66
N SER A 144 -5.74 15.57 5.54
CA SER A 144 -4.77 15.67 6.65
C SER A 144 -3.80 16.84 6.49
N TYR A 145 -4.17 17.91 5.81
CA TYR A 145 -3.29 19.07 5.66
C TYR A 145 -3.10 19.82 6.98
N PRO A 146 -1.89 20.37 7.27
CA PRO A 146 -1.71 21.37 8.30
C PRO A 146 -2.66 22.58 8.12
N LYS A 147 -3.12 23.17 9.21
CA LYS A 147 -4.10 24.28 9.18
C LYS A 147 -3.68 25.44 8.27
N GLU A 148 -2.39 25.76 8.25
CA GLU A 148 -1.85 26.81 7.38
C GLU A 148 -2.06 26.50 5.90
N LEU A 149 -1.82 25.26 5.48
CA LEU A 149 -2.04 24.83 4.09
C LEU A 149 -3.53 24.77 3.75
N GLN A 150 -4.39 24.37 4.72
CA GLN A 150 -5.85 24.43 4.54
C GLN A 150 -6.32 25.86 4.24
N GLN A 151 -5.79 26.86 4.96
CA GLN A 151 -6.12 28.27 4.75
C GLN A 151 -5.67 28.74 3.37
N LYS A 152 -4.44 28.41 2.93
CA LYS A 152 -3.93 28.75 1.60
C LYS A 152 -4.79 28.14 0.48
N VAL A 153 -5.24 26.90 0.64
CA VAL A 153 -6.16 26.25 -0.32
C VAL A 153 -7.51 26.95 -0.33
N ALA A 154 -8.08 27.28 0.82
CA ALA A 154 -9.37 27.98 0.92
C ALA A 154 -9.34 29.38 0.29
N GLN A 155 -8.20 30.06 0.36
CA GLN A 155 -7.97 31.38 -0.26
C GLN A 155 -7.61 31.31 -1.76
N GLY A 156 -7.51 30.11 -2.34
CA GLY A 156 -7.11 29.94 -3.74
C GLY A 156 -5.63 30.22 -4.03
N LEU A 157 -4.81 30.37 -2.99
CA LEU A 157 -3.36 30.63 -3.12
C LEU A 157 -2.56 29.36 -3.42
N MET A 158 -3.17 28.20 -3.25
CA MET A 158 -2.54 26.89 -3.46
C MET A 158 -3.59 25.88 -3.90
N THR A 159 -3.24 24.98 -4.82
CA THR A 159 -4.10 23.86 -5.18
C THR A 159 -4.05 22.76 -4.12
N ARG A 160 -5.06 21.90 -4.07
CA ARG A 160 -5.08 20.73 -3.17
C ARG A 160 -3.91 19.77 -3.46
N SER A 161 -3.53 19.60 -4.72
CA SER A 161 -2.38 18.78 -5.12
C SER A 161 -1.06 19.35 -4.61
N GLN A 162 -0.90 20.67 -4.66
CA GLN A 162 0.27 21.36 -4.08
C GLN A 162 0.31 21.22 -2.55
N ALA A 163 -0.85 21.39 -1.88
CA ALA A 163 -0.94 21.22 -0.43
C ALA A 163 -0.60 19.78 0.01
N LEU A 164 -1.02 18.77 -0.78
CA LEU A 164 -0.70 17.38 -0.52
C LEU A 164 0.81 17.10 -0.65
N CYS A 165 1.42 17.64 -1.70
CA CYS A 165 2.87 17.57 -1.91
C CYS A 165 3.66 18.29 -0.81
N GLU A 166 3.24 19.49 -0.43
CA GLU A 166 3.89 20.29 0.62
C GLU A 166 3.78 19.60 1.99
N THR A 167 2.61 19.03 2.31
CA THR A 167 2.45 18.20 3.52
C THR A 167 3.43 17.04 3.52
N ALA A 168 3.59 16.35 2.37
CA ALA A 168 4.54 15.25 2.25
C ALA A 168 5.99 15.73 2.48
N ALA A 169 6.35 16.89 1.97
CA ALA A 169 7.67 17.48 2.18
C ALA A 169 7.92 17.83 3.66
N ILE A 170 6.93 18.47 4.32
CA ILE A 170 7.01 18.79 5.75
C ILE A 170 7.18 17.52 6.60
N GLU A 171 6.37 16.50 6.34
CA GLU A 171 6.45 15.25 7.09
C GLU A 171 7.76 14.48 6.82
N SER A 172 8.27 14.52 5.58
CA SER A 172 9.55 13.91 5.21
C SER A 172 10.74 14.61 5.86
N SER A 173 10.70 15.94 6.01
CA SER A 173 11.80 16.69 6.63
C SER A 173 12.08 16.27 8.09
N VAL A 174 11.04 15.81 8.81
CA VAL A 174 11.21 15.27 10.17
C VAL A 174 12.11 14.03 10.17
N PHE A 175 11.99 13.18 9.14
CA PHE A 175 12.83 11.97 9.01
C PHE A 175 14.25 12.32 8.58
N GLU A 176 14.43 13.34 7.74
CA GLU A 176 15.72 13.86 7.33
C GLU A 176 16.46 14.49 8.53
N GLU A 177 15.78 15.31 9.36
CA GLU A 177 16.32 15.86 10.61
C GLU A 177 16.78 14.75 11.57
N LEU A 178 16.09 13.60 11.58
CA LEU A 178 16.43 12.43 12.38
C LEU A 178 17.46 11.50 11.70
N ASN A 179 18.01 11.86 10.53
CA ASN A 179 18.91 11.03 9.73
C ASN A 179 18.37 9.61 9.50
N PHE A 180 17.09 9.50 9.12
CA PHE A 180 16.43 8.24 8.79
C PHE A 180 15.99 8.22 7.34
N ASP A 181 16.60 7.36 6.53
CA ASP A 181 16.40 7.30 5.07
C ASP A 181 15.56 6.10 4.60
N GLN A 182 15.26 5.14 5.52
CA GLN A 182 14.49 3.94 5.21
C GLN A 182 12.98 4.21 5.28
N TYR A 183 12.50 5.13 4.40
CA TYR A 183 11.07 5.43 4.35
C TYR A 183 10.53 5.58 2.93
N VAL A 184 9.24 5.26 2.78
CA VAL A 184 8.43 5.37 1.57
C VAL A 184 7.37 6.43 1.80
N VAL A 185 7.05 7.23 0.79
CA VAL A 185 6.02 8.29 0.90
C VAL A 185 4.78 7.89 0.14
N SER A 186 3.61 8.17 0.69
CA SER A 186 2.34 8.00 -0.03
C SER A 186 1.44 9.23 0.13
N MET A 187 1.04 9.80 -1.00
CA MET A 187 0.10 10.90 -1.11
C MET A 187 -1.12 10.41 -1.87
N LYS A 188 -2.28 10.46 -1.21
CA LYS A 188 -3.52 9.89 -1.75
C LYS A 188 -4.67 10.88 -1.69
N SER A 189 -5.42 10.94 -2.78
CA SER A 189 -6.72 11.61 -2.87
C SER A 189 -7.76 10.67 -3.45
N SER A 190 -9.04 10.97 -3.29
CA SER A 190 -10.14 10.31 -4.00
C SER A 190 -10.27 10.79 -5.46
N SER A 191 -9.60 11.90 -5.80
CA SER A 191 -9.45 12.43 -7.16
C SER A 191 -8.24 11.82 -7.86
N VAL A 192 -8.43 11.37 -9.09
CA VAL A 192 -7.37 10.91 -9.98
C VAL A 192 -6.37 12.03 -10.25
N GLU A 193 -6.87 13.22 -10.62
CA GLU A 193 -6.06 14.39 -10.93
C GLU A 193 -5.19 14.82 -9.74
N GLU A 194 -5.79 14.97 -8.55
CA GLU A 194 -5.05 15.34 -7.35
C GLU A 194 -3.98 14.30 -7.01
N THR A 195 -4.28 13.01 -7.15
CA THR A 195 -3.33 11.93 -6.92
C THR A 195 -2.17 12.00 -7.91
N VAL A 196 -2.44 12.21 -9.19
CA VAL A 196 -1.41 12.32 -10.24
C VAL A 196 -0.53 13.54 -9.99
N LEU A 197 -1.13 14.71 -9.85
CA LEU A 197 -0.38 15.96 -9.73
C LEU A 197 0.46 16.00 -8.45
N SER A 198 -0.06 15.56 -7.30
CA SER A 198 0.70 15.57 -6.04
C SER A 198 1.94 14.66 -6.11
N ASN A 199 1.79 13.44 -6.64
CA ASN A 199 2.91 12.52 -6.79
C ASN A 199 3.93 13.01 -7.82
N ARG A 200 3.47 13.63 -8.91
CA ARG A 200 4.36 14.24 -9.91
C ARG A 200 5.15 15.42 -9.33
N PHE A 201 4.50 16.34 -8.59
CA PHE A 201 5.18 17.45 -7.94
C PHE A 201 6.25 17.00 -6.94
N TYR A 202 5.94 15.94 -6.17
CA TYR A 202 6.88 15.37 -5.23
C TYR A 202 8.07 14.71 -5.92
N ALA A 203 7.83 13.88 -6.93
CA ALA A 203 8.87 13.18 -7.68
C ALA A 203 9.82 14.12 -8.47
N GLN A 204 9.39 15.34 -8.77
CA GLN A 204 10.24 16.36 -9.39
C GLN A 204 11.29 16.94 -8.43
N LYS A 205 11.02 16.91 -7.11
CA LYS A 205 11.85 17.53 -6.08
C LYS A 205 12.59 16.52 -5.21
N TYR A 206 12.02 15.35 -5.02
CA TYR A 206 12.50 14.33 -4.09
C TYR A 206 12.64 12.98 -4.78
N ASN A 207 13.51 12.12 -4.26
CA ASN A 207 13.79 10.80 -4.81
C ASN A 207 13.37 9.65 -3.87
N ASN A 208 12.53 9.92 -2.88
CA ASN A 208 11.99 8.87 -2.02
C ASN A 208 11.05 7.95 -2.81
N PRO A 209 11.03 6.64 -2.52
CA PRO A 209 10.08 5.73 -3.14
C PRO A 209 8.64 6.13 -2.86
N LEU A 210 7.78 5.99 -3.88
CA LEU A 210 6.38 6.39 -3.79
C LEU A 210 5.44 5.18 -3.79
N HIS A 211 4.51 5.19 -2.81
CA HIS A 211 3.40 4.25 -2.76
C HIS A 211 2.15 4.90 -3.34
N LEU A 212 1.76 4.46 -4.54
CA LEU A 212 0.62 5.00 -5.26
C LEU A 212 -0.71 4.36 -4.80
N GLY A 213 -1.75 5.16 -4.78
CA GLY A 213 -3.12 4.70 -4.52
C GLY A 213 -4.11 5.84 -4.63
N VAL A 214 -5.30 5.54 -5.15
CA VAL A 214 -6.46 6.42 -5.04
C VAL A 214 -7.23 5.98 -3.81
N THR A 215 -7.43 6.87 -2.82
CA THR A 215 -8.17 6.55 -1.60
C THR A 215 -9.67 6.63 -1.86
N GLU A 216 -10.45 5.80 -1.15
CA GLU A 216 -11.92 5.83 -1.28
C GLU A 216 -12.37 5.75 -2.76
N ALA A 217 -11.70 4.88 -3.53
CA ALA A 217 -11.93 4.84 -4.97
C ALA A 217 -13.34 4.35 -5.35
N GLY A 218 -14.02 3.63 -4.44
CA GLY A 218 -15.41 3.20 -4.60
C GLY A 218 -15.57 1.70 -4.88
N PRO A 219 -16.71 1.28 -5.47
CA PRO A 219 -16.95 -0.11 -5.82
C PRO A 219 -15.99 -0.61 -6.90
N LEU A 220 -16.05 -1.91 -7.22
CA LEU A 220 -15.08 -2.60 -8.05
C LEU A 220 -14.77 -1.87 -9.37
N ILE A 221 -15.80 -1.57 -10.17
CA ILE A 221 -15.60 -0.99 -11.51
C ILE A 221 -15.04 0.44 -11.39
N ASP A 222 -15.70 1.31 -10.62
CA ASP A 222 -15.29 2.71 -10.47
C ASP A 222 -13.87 2.82 -9.89
N GLY A 223 -13.58 2.01 -8.86
CA GLY A 223 -12.28 2.01 -8.21
C GLY A 223 -11.15 1.49 -9.09
N VAL A 224 -11.43 0.48 -9.93
CA VAL A 224 -10.45 -0.02 -10.92
C VAL A 224 -10.18 1.04 -11.98
N VAL A 225 -11.23 1.69 -12.51
CA VAL A 225 -11.06 2.76 -13.52
C VAL A 225 -10.23 3.90 -12.98
N LYS A 226 -10.55 4.44 -11.78
CA LYS A 226 -9.77 5.51 -11.16
C LYS A 226 -8.31 5.10 -10.93
N SER A 227 -8.09 3.90 -10.40
CA SER A 227 -6.74 3.40 -10.12
C SER A 227 -5.94 3.18 -11.41
N ALA A 228 -6.56 2.64 -12.46
CA ALA A 228 -5.93 2.42 -13.75
C ALA A 228 -5.49 3.75 -14.38
N LEU A 229 -6.35 4.77 -14.38
CA LEU A 229 -6.03 6.10 -14.91
C LEU A 229 -4.87 6.75 -14.15
N ALA A 230 -4.92 6.76 -12.81
CA ALA A 230 -3.87 7.36 -12.00
C ALA A 230 -2.53 6.62 -12.16
N PHE A 231 -2.55 5.29 -12.11
CA PHE A 231 -1.33 4.49 -12.16
C PHE A 231 -0.72 4.46 -13.55
N SER A 232 -1.52 4.31 -14.62
CA SER A 232 -0.98 4.33 -15.99
C SER A 232 -0.27 5.65 -16.29
N THR A 233 -0.84 6.77 -15.87
CA THR A 233 -0.24 8.09 -16.05
C THR A 233 1.10 8.18 -15.30
N LEU A 234 1.13 7.89 -14.00
CA LEU A 234 2.35 8.01 -13.19
C LEU A 234 3.43 6.98 -13.58
N LEU A 235 3.04 5.74 -13.82
CA LEU A 235 3.97 4.67 -14.19
C LEU A 235 4.61 4.86 -15.58
N SER A 236 3.91 5.53 -16.52
CA SER A 236 4.50 5.91 -17.81
C SER A 236 5.63 6.94 -17.64
N GLU A 237 5.58 7.73 -16.58
CA GLU A 237 6.60 8.71 -16.20
C GLU A 237 7.67 8.11 -15.26
N ASN A 238 7.64 6.79 -15.02
CA ASN A 238 8.46 6.07 -14.03
C ASN A 238 8.33 6.62 -12.60
N ILE A 239 7.13 7.04 -12.23
CA ILE A 239 6.76 7.48 -10.88
C ILE A 239 5.92 6.39 -10.22
N GLY A 240 6.40 5.86 -9.08
CA GLY A 240 5.71 4.83 -8.30
C GLY A 240 6.48 3.52 -8.21
N ASP A 241 6.66 3.07 -6.98
CA ASP A 241 7.50 1.92 -6.61
C ASP A 241 6.71 0.81 -5.92
N THR A 242 5.55 1.15 -5.40
CA THR A 242 4.57 0.20 -4.86
C THR A 242 3.16 0.75 -5.06
N ILE A 243 2.18 -0.10 -5.27
CA ILE A 243 0.80 0.30 -5.56
C ILE A 243 -0.21 -0.41 -4.67
N ARG A 244 -1.35 0.26 -4.43
CA ARG A 244 -2.54 -0.36 -3.87
C ARG A 244 -3.80 0.15 -4.57
N VAL A 245 -4.57 -0.76 -5.13
CA VAL A 245 -5.94 -0.50 -5.57
C VAL A 245 -6.85 -0.57 -4.33
N SER A 246 -7.59 0.51 -4.02
CA SER A 246 -8.46 0.58 -2.84
C SER A 246 -9.91 0.42 -3.26
N LEU A 247 -10.53 -0.71 -2.92
CA LEU A 247 -11.88 -1.05 -3.33
C LEU A 247 -12.79 -1.34 -2.14
N SER A 248 -14.06 -0.98 -2.26
CA SER A 248 -15.15 -1.53 -1.44
C SER A 248 -15.50 -2.94 -1.96
N SER A 249 -14.52 -3.85 -1.92
CA SER A 249 -14.57 -5.21 -2.43
C SER A 249 -13.56 -6.09 -1.69
N SER A 250 -13.45 -7.37 -2.06
CA SER A 250 -12.48 -8.29 -1.41
C SER A 250 -11.03 -7.91 -1.71
N PRO A 251 -10.08 -8.27 -0.82
CA PRO A 251 -8.65 -8.04 -1.06
C PRO A 251 -8.12 -8.75 -2.32
N GLU A 252 -8.71 -9.89 -2.69
CA GLU A 252 -8.38 -10.62 -3.92
C GLU A 252 -8.63 -9.75 -5.16
N ASN A 253 -9.77 -9.06 -5.20
CA ASN A 253 -10.10 -8.14 -6.31
C ASN A 253 -9.13 -6.96 -6.38
N GLU A 254 -8.66 -6.42 -5.23
CA GLU A 254 -7.62 -5.39 -5.19
C GLU A 254 -6.32 -5.89 -5.84
N VAL A 255 -5.89 -7.11 -5.49
CA VAL A 255 -4.65 -7.72 -6.01
C VAL A 255 -4.75 -8.02 -7.50
N ILE A 256 -5.86 -8.64 -7.95
CA ILE A 256 -6.11 -8.95 -9.35
C ILE A 256 -6.12 -7.68 -10.21
N ALA A 257 -6.81 -6.63 -9.75
CA ALA A 257 -6.85 -5.35 -10.43
C ALA A 257 -5.46 -4.70 -10.51
N ALA A 258 -4.72 -4.66 -9.40
CA ALA A 258 -3.37 -4.10 -9.36
C ALA A 258 -2.41 -4.83 -10.32
N ARG A 259 -2.48 -6.16 -10.35
CA ARG A 259 -1.68 -7.00 -11.23
C ARG A 259 -1.98 -6.74 -12.70
N ASN A 260 -3.27 -6.68 -13.07
CA ASN A 260 -3.69 -6.39 -14.44
C ASN A 260 -3.23 -4.97 -14.86
N ILE A 261 -3.37 -3.97 -14.00
CA ILE A 261 -2.90 -2.61 -14.27
C ILE A 261 -1.38 -2.61 -14.52
N LEU A 262 -0.58 -3.26 -13.65
CA LEU A 262 0.88 -3.34 -13.86
C LEU A 262 1.26 -4.07 -15.14
N LYS A 263 0.51 -5.11 -15.52
CA LYS A 263 0.72 -5.85 -16.77
C LYS A 263 0.44 -4.97 -17.98
N GLU A 264 -0.70 -4.30 -18.03
CA GLU A 264 -1.07 -3.40 -19.12
C GLU A 264 -0.15 -2.17 -19.21
N CYS A 265 0.42 -1.72 -18.08
CA CYS A 265 1.45 -0.68 -18.07
C CYS A 265 2.87 -1.20 -18.45
N GLY A 266 3.04 -2.48 -18.78
CA GLY A 266 4.34 -3.09 -19.11
C GLY A 266 5.32 -3.14 -17.93
N LYS A 267 4.84 -2.99 -16.69
CA LYS A 267 5.65 -2.97 -15.47
C LYS A 267 5.71 -4.33 -14.75
N ARG A 268 4.90 -5.30 -15.18
CA ARG A 268 4.93 -6.69 -14.70
C ARG A 268 4.87 -7.63 -15.89
N LYS A 269 5.80 -8.57 -15.95
CA LYS A 269 5.84 -9.61 -16.97
C LYS A 269 5.21 -10.90 -16.42
N GLY A 270 4.82 -11.79 -17.33
CA GLY A 270 4.26 -13.09 -16.98
C GLY A 270 2.73 -13.10 -16.95
N GLY A 271 2.20 -14.25 -16.62
CA GLY A 271 0.78 -14.45 -16.54
C GLY A 271 0.07 -14.83 -17.82
N VAL A 272 -1.10 -15.42 -17.65
CA VAL A 272 -1.98 -15.78 -18.76
C VAL A 272 -2.75 -14.53 -19.22
N ASN A 273 -2.73 -14.26 -20.52
CA ASN A 273 -3.58 -13.23 -21.10
C ASN A 273 -4.86 -13.89 -21.61
N LEU A 274 -5.96 -13.62 -20.92
CA LEU A 274 -7.28 -14.13 -21.31
C LEU A 274 -7.95 -13.19 -22.31
N VAL A 275 -7.96 -13.60 -23.57
CA VAL A 275 -8.68 -12.90 -24.63
C VAL A 275 -9.97 -13.65 -24.90
N SER A 276 -11.10 -13.00 -24.74
CA SER A 276 -12.42 -13.58 -24.96
C SER A 276 -13.35 -12.67 -25.76
N CYS A 277 -14.20 -13.26 -26.59
CA CYS A 277 -15.23 -12.54 -27.30
C CYS A 277 -16.31 -12.06 -26.31
N PRO A 278 -16.81 -10.78 -26.41
CA PRO A 278 -17.83 -10.25 -25.50
C PRO A 278 -19.22 -10.86 -25.70
N ARG A 279 -19.38 -11.78 -26.65
CA ARG A 279 -20.63 -12.44 -27.05
C ARG A 279 -21.57 -11.51 -27.85
N CYS A 280 -22.14 -12.06 -28.87
CA CYS A 280 -23.25 -11.47 -29.64
C CYS A 280 -24.23 -12.58 -30.03
N GLY A 281 -25.34 -12.26 -30.70
CA GLY A 281 -26.38 -13.24 -31.12
C GLY A 281 -25.90 -14.39 -32.02
N ARG A 282 -24.65 -14.38 -32.48
CA ARG A 282 -24.03 -15.43 -33.31
C ARG A 282 -23.30 -16.52 -32.52
N LEU A 283 -23.15 -16.38 -31.20
CA LEU A 283 -22.44 -17.35 -30.39
C LEU A 283 -23.31 -18.53 -29.99
N GLY A 284 -22.79 -19.74 -30.21
CA GLY A 284 -23.44 -21.01 -29.93
C GLY A 284 -23.17 -21.63 -28.55
N PHE A 285 -22.39 -20.96 -27.66
CA PHE A 285 -22.14 -21.45 -26.32
C PHE A 285 -22.02 -20.31 -25.27
N ASP A 286 -22.10 -20.65 -24.00
CA ASP A 286 -22.03 -19.69 -22.90
C ASP A 286 -20.55 -19.32 -22.58
N VAL A 287 -20.04 -18.28 -23.26
CA VAL A 287 -18.69 -17.75 -23.08
C VAL A 287 -18.50 -17.17 -21.69
N HIS A 288 -19.53 -16.54 -21.08
CA HIS A 288 -19.40 -15.88 -19.78
C HIS A 288 -19.09 -16.88 -18.68
N SER A 289 -19.89 -17.92 -18.52
CA SER A 289 -19.68 -18.96 -17.53
C SER A 289 -18.35 -19.73 -17.78
N PHE A 290 -17.97 -19.90 -19.05
CA PHE A 290 -16.68 -20.51 -19.40
C PHE A 290 -15.52 -19.62 -18.93
N VAL A 291 -15.53 -18.33 -19.23
CA VAL A 291 -14.48 -17.37 -18.83
C VAL A 291 -14.38 -17.27 -17.32
N GLU A 292 -15.49 -17.11 -16.59
CA GLU A 292 -15.50 -17.04 -15.12
C GLU A 292 -14.83 -18.26 -14.47
N ARG A 293 -15.17 -19.46 -14.95
CA ARG A 293 -14.61 -20.72 -14.43
C ARG A 293 -13.12 -20.82 -14.65
N TRP A 294 -12.63 -20.42 -15.83
CA TRP A 294 -11.23 -20.52 -16.18
C TRP A 294 -10.39 -19.38 -15.63
N GLN A 295 -10.93 -18.17 -15.53
CA GLN A 295 -10.20 -17.02 -15.02
C GLN A 295 -9.60 -17.28 -13.63
N LYS A 296 -10.36 -17.85 -12.70
CA LYS A 296 -9.87 -18.21 -11.37
C LYS A 296 -8.74 -19.23 -11.40
N ARG A 297 -8.83 -20.23 -12.30
CA ARG A 297 -7.80 -21.26 -12.46
C ARG A 297 -6.53 -20.71 -13.10
N LEU A 298 -6.68 -19.87 -14.11
CA LEU A 298 -5.56 -19.27 -14.83
C LEU A 298 -4.79 -18.26 -13.96
N LEU A 299 -5.47 -17.51 -13.11
CA LEU A 299 -4.82 -16.62 -12.13
C LEU A 299 -3.91 -17.39 -11.15
N ALA A 300 -4.23 -18.63 -10.82
CA ALA A 300 -3.40 -19.47 -9.94
C ALA A 300 -2.17 -20.05 -10.64
N LEU A 301 -2.13 -20.09 -11.98
CA LEU A 301 -1.00 -20.60 -12.78
C LEU A 301 0.08 -19.55 -13.04
N ASP A 302 -0.18 -18.32 -12.66
CA ASP A 302 0.66 -17.17 -12.94
C ASP A 302 1.84 -17.10 -11.95
N LYS A 303 2.88 -17.86 -12.20
CA LYS A 303 4.15 -17.85 -11.47
C LYS A 303 5.21 -17.04 -12.19
#